data_f0dde9985db79054d7b65e9b76ddf22f
#
_entry.id   f0dde9985db79054d7b65e9b76ddf22f
#
_cell.length_a   1.000
_cell.length_b   1.000
_cell.length_c   1.000
_cell.angle_alpha   90.00
_cell.angle_beta   90.00
_cell.angle_gamma   90.00
#
_symmetry.space_group_name_H-M   'P 1'
#
loop_
_entity.id
_entity.type
_entity.pdbx_description
1 polymer ?
#
loop_
_entity_poly.entity_id
_entity_poly.type
_entity_poly.pdbx_seq_one_letter_code
_entity_poly.pdbx_strand_id
1 'polypeptide(L)' 'IDGAVVLGIIECGETAHGRVMGQAVIQALIGLQLETGKPVGIGILGPEILPDQIPPRLVPYAQDAVRAVHAMLAE' A
#
# COMPACT_ATOMS: atom_id res chain seq x y z
N ILE A 1 14.81 -10.36 -7.14
CA ILE A 1 13.88 -10.36 -6.00
C ILE A 1 12.62 -11.14 -6.34
N ASP A 2 11.99 -11.73 -5.31
CA ASP A 2 10.81 -12.57 -5.49
C ASP A 2 9.50 -11.84 -5.21
N GLY A 3 9.57 -10.69 -4.55
CA GLY A 3 8.42 -9.86 -4.23
C GLY A 3 8.85 -8.57 -3.57
N ALA A 4 7.88 -7.72 -3.27
CA ALA A 4 8.13 -6.44 -2.63
C ALA A 4 7.01 -6.06 -1.68
N VAL A 5 7.34 -5.26 -0.67
CA VAL A 5 6.37 -4.63 0.22
C VAL A 5 6.56 -3.12 0.12
N VAL A 6 5.48 -2.41 -0.16
CA VAL A 6 5.51 -0.95 -0.30
C VAL A 6 4.70 -0.34 0.83
N LEU A 7 5.35 0.48 1.64
CA LEU A 7 4.75 1.15 2.79
C LEU A 7 4.73 2.65 2.56
N GLY A 8 3.65 3.30 2.99
CA GLY A 8 3.55 4.75 2.86
C GLY A 8 2.31 5.30 3.55
N ILE A 9 2.24 6.62 3.62
CA ILE A 9 1.14 7.35 4.23
C ILE A 9 0.74 8.48 3.29
N ILE A 10 -0.56 8.58 2.99
CA ILE A 10 -1.12 9.67 2.19
C ILE A 10 -2.20 10.33 3.04
N GLU A 11 -1.84 11.43 3.71
CA GLU A 11 -2.77 12.15 4.57
C GLU A 11 -3.85 12.88 3.77
N CYS A 12 -5.02 13.05 4.39
CA CYS A 12 -6.07 13.89 3.86
C CYS A 12 -5.64 15.36 3.93
N GLY A 13 -5.60 16.00 2.77
CA GLY A 13 -5.30 17.43 2.66
C GLY A 13 -6.53 18.26 2.30
N GLU A 14 -6.33 19.54 2.04
CA GLU A 14 -7.39 20.47 1.66
C GLU A 14 -7.87 20.25 0.22
N THR A 15 -7.11 19.57 -0.59
CA THR A 15 -7.42 19.31 -2.00
C THR A 15 -7.53 17.83 -2.27
N ALA A 16 -8.03 17.46 -3.46
CA ALA A 16 -8.11 16.07 -3.90
C ALA A 16 -6.76 15.50 -4.35
N HIS A 17 -5.66 16.25 -4.27
CA HIS A 17 -4.34 15.83 -4.77
C HIS A 17 -3.89 14.50 -4.16
N GLY A 18 -3.97 14.36 -2.83
CA GLY A 18 -3.56 13.14 -2.14
C GLY A 18 -4.38 11.93 -2.57
N ARG A 19 -5.70 12.11 -2.74
CA ARG A 19 -6.58 11.03 -3.19
C ARG A 19 -6.22 10.58 -4.61
N VAL A 20 -6.00 11.53 -5.52
CA VAL A 20 -5.65 11.22 -6.91
C VAL A 20 -4.29 10.54 -6.99
N MET A 21 -3.30 11.05 -6.27
CA MET A 21 -1.96 10.44 -6.22
C MET A 21 -2.01 9.04 -5.61
N GLY A 22 -2.79 8.85 -4.54
CA GLY A 22 -2.95 7.55 -3.92
C GLY A 22 -3.52 6.51 -4.87
N GLN A 23 -4.55 6.87 -5.61
CA GLN A 23 -5.15 5.98 -6.61
C GLN A 23 -4.16 5.65 -7.72
N ALA A 24 -3.41 6.64 -8.22
CA ALA A 24 -2.43 6.45 -9.28
C ALA A 24 -1.29 5.52 -8.83
N VAL A 25 -0.79 5.69 -7.60
CA VAL A 25 0.28 4.85 -7.05
C VAL A 25 -0.20 3.41 -6.88
N ILE A 26 -1.38 3.20 -6.30
CA ILE A 26 -1.93 1.86 -6.09
C ILE A 26 -2.16 1.15 -7.42
N GLN A 27 -2.71 1.84 -8.42
CA GLN A 27 -2.90 1.27 -9.75
C GLN A 27 -1.57 0.88 -10.40
N ALA A 28 -0.55 1.72 -10.26
CA ALA A 28 0.78 1.43 -10.80
C ALA A 28 1.40 0.20 -10.13
N LEU A 29 1.25 0.04 -8.82
CA LEU A 29 1.76 -1.11 -8.08
C LEU A 29 1.03 -2.40 -8.46
N ILE A 30 -0.28 -2.36 -8.64
CA ILE A 30 -1.05 -3.50 -9.11
C ILE A 30 -0.62 -3.89 -10.52
N GLY A 31 -0.43 -2.90 -11.40
CA GLY A 31 0.06 -3.13 -12.76
C GLY A 31 1.44 -3.79 -12.78
N LEU A 32 2.33 -3.33 -11.89
CA LEU A 32 3.66 -3.91 -11.75
C LEU A 32 3.59 -5.38 -11.32
N GLN A 33 2.72 -5.71 -10.37
CA GLN A 33 2.51 -7.08 -9.92
C GLN A 33 2.04 -7.98 -11.07
N LEU A 34 1.08 -7.50 -11.86
CA LEU A 34 0.56 -8.24 -13.01
C LEU A 34 1.61 -8.41 -14.10
N GLU A 35 2.38 -7.37 -14.39
CA GLU A 35 3.42 -7.39 -15.42
C GLU A 35 4.58 -8.31 -15.07
N THR A 36 5.03 -8.29 -13.82
CA THR A 36 6.19 -9.08 -13.38
C THR A 36 5.83 -10.50 -12.93
N GLY A 37 4.57 -10.75 -12.59
CA GLY A 37 4.14 -12.01 -11.99
C GLY A 37 4.65 -12.20 -10.57
N LYS A 38 5.14 -11.13 -9.91
CA LYS A 38 5.67 -11.18 -8.56
C LYS A 38 4.76 -10.46 -7.58
N PRO A 39 4.60 -10.97 -6.34
CA PRO A 39 3.69 -10.35 -5.39
C PRO A 39 4.20 -9.00 -4.89
N VAL A 40 3.29 -8.03 -4.78
CA VAL A 40 3.55 -6.71 -4.21
C VAL A 40 2.54 -6.48 -3.09
N GLY A 41 3.03 -6.46 -1.85
CA GLY A 41 2.20 -6.13 -0.70
C GLY A 41 2.10 -4.62 -0.54
N ILE A 42 0.88 -4.10 -0.41
CA ILE A 42 0.64 -2.67 -0.31
C ILE A 42 0.17 -2.34 1.11
N GLY A 43 1.03 -1.65 1.87
CA GLY A 43 0.73 -1.16 3.21
C GLY A 43 0.68 0.36 3.23
N ILE A 44 -0.11 0.95 2.35
CA ILE A 44 -0.27 2.40 2.24
C ILE A 44 -1.52 2.82 3.00
N LEU A 45 -1.32 3.71 3.99
CA LEU A 45 -2.42 4.33 4.73
C LEU A 45 -2.93 5.52 3.95
N GLY A 46 -4.22 5.56 3.72
CA GLY A 46 -4.87 6.58 2.89
C GLY A 46 -5.18 6.06 1.50
N PRO A 47 -5.54 6.93 0.60
CA PRO A 47 -5.73 8.38 0.83
C PRO A 47 -6.88 8.72 1.78
N GLU A 48 -6.98 9.99 2.15
CA GLU A 48 -8.05 10.52 3.00
C GLU A 48 -8.00 10.04 4.45
N ILE A 49 -6.79 9.72 4.96
CA ILE A 49 -6.59 9.40 6.37
C ILE A 49 -6.23 10.66 7.17
N LEU A 50 -6.82 10.79 8.35
CA LEU A 50 -6.54 11.90 9.25
C LEU A 50 -5.37 11.56 10.18
N PRO A 51 -4.63 12.58 10.69
CA PRO A 51 -3.42 12.32 11.51
C PRO A 51 -3.65 11.43 12.72
N ASP A 52 -4.80 11.55 13.39
CA ASP A 52 -5.11 10.76 14.58
C ASP A 52 -5.46 9.30 14.23
N GLN A 53 -5.76 9.01 12.97
CA GLN A 53 -6.07 7.66 12.50
C GLN A 53 -4.82 6.87 12.12
N ILE A 54 -3.68 7.55 11.97
CA ILE A 54 -2.44 6.95 11.48
C ILE A 54 -1.80 6.00 12.50
N PRO A 55 -1.50 6.43 13.77
CA PRO A 55 -0.75 5.58 14.68
C PRO A 55 -1.35 4.18 14.92
N PRO A 56 -2.68 4.02 15.14
CA PRO A 56 -3.22 2.69 15.39
C PRO A 56 -3.19 1.77 14.17
N ARG A 57 -2.94 2.30 12.97
CA ARG A 57 -2.96 1.53 11.72
C ARG A 57 -1.58 1.20 11.15
N LEU A 58 -0.52 1.84 11.67
CA LEU A 58 0.83 1.67 11.12
C LEU A 58 1.28 0.20 11.14
N VAL A 59 1.30 -0.40 12.32
CA VAL A 59 1.79 -1.78 12.47
C VAL A 59 0.85 -2.79 11.80
N PRO A 60 -0.49 -2.75 12.03
CA PRO A 60 -1.38 -3.70 11.36
C PRO A 60 -1.29 -3.67 9.84
N TYR A 61 -1.22 -2.49 9.22
CA TYR A 61 -1.13 -2.38 7.76
C TYR A 61 0.19 -2.94 7.23
N ALA A 62 1.30 -2.64 7.92
CA ALA A 62 2.61 -3.17 7.53
C ALA A 62 2.64 -4.70 7.66
N GLN A 63 2.10 -5.25 8.74
CA GLN A 63 2.03 -6.68 8.95
C GLN A 63 1.17 -7.37 7.90
N ASP A 64 0.02 -6.79 7.55
CA ASP A 64 -0.88 -7.35 6.55
C ASP A 64 -0.24 -7.36 5.16
N ALA A 65 0.52 -6.32 4.81
CA ALA A 65 1.24 -6.26 3.55
C ALA A 65 2.31 -7.37 3.45
N VAL A 66 3.05 -7.59 4.54
CA VAL A 66 4.06 -8.66 4.60
C VAL A 66 3.39 -10.03 4.51
N ARG A 67 2.29 -10.24 5.24
CA ARG A 67 1.54 -11.50 5.20
C ARG A 67 1.00 -11.82 3.82
N ALA A 68 0.52 -10.80 3.11
CA ALA A 68 0.01 -10.97 1.75
C ALA A 68 1.10 -11.48 0.80
N VAL A 69 2.29 -10.88 0.84
CA VAL A 69 3.43 -11.31 0.03
C VAL A 69 3.87 -12.71 0.42
N HIS A 70 3.99 -12.98 1.71
CA HIS A 70 4.39 -14.30 2.21
C HIS A 70 3.42 -15.38 1.74
N ALA A 71 2.12 -15.15 1.83
CA ALA A 71 1.11 -16.11 1.39
C ALA A 71 1.22 -16.40 -0.11
N MET A 72 1.45 -15.38 -0.93
CA MET A 72 1.60 -15.55 -2.37
C MET A 72 2.89 -16.31 -2.74
N LEU A 73 3.98 -16.07 -2.00
CA LEU A 73 5.25 -16.76 -2.24
C LEU A 73 5.22 -18.22 -1.77
N ALA A 74 4.36 -18.54 -0.81
CA ALA A 74 4.24 -19.89 -0.27
C ALA A 74 3.42 -20.84 -1.17
N GLU A 75 2.75 -20.30 -2.17
CA GLU A 75 2.00 -21.12 -3.13
C GLU A 75 2.95 -21.84 -4.15
#